data_375058d7bc9e7ec0e784e43b68d73108
#
_entry.id   375058d7bc9e7ec0e784e43b68d73108
#
_cell.length_a   1.000
_cell.length_b   1.000
_cell.length_c   1.000
_cell.angle_alpha   90.00
_cell.angle_beta   90.00
_cell.angle_gamma   90.00
#
_symmetry.space_group_name_H-M   'P 1'
#
loop_
_entity.id
_entity.type
_entity.pdbx_description
1 polymer ?
#
loop_
_entity_poly.entity_id
_entity_poly.type
_entity_poly.pdbx_seq_one_letter_code
_entity_poly.pdbx_strand_id
1 'polypeptide(L)'
;MPYFINKKKERIRYKSIKGKGPGIIFIHGLNSDMSGKKALSLERFARKNKLRFIRFECRGHGKSDGKFEDFTISDWKKDLIDIIDNIAKGQQILVGSSMGGWLMFLAAKARPRRIAGLIGLAAAPDYIDGFYKKLPLKKKQEMKKKGIIKYSSYGFSYLIKKKYIVDGRKNKILNKEFKWNRPLILIQGLKDNVVTPDVPEKIVKKIKGKQIQIKLLKNSDHRLSNLFDLKIINDSIQSIIKN
;
A
#
# COMPACT_ATOMS: atom_id res chain seq x y z
N MET A 1 13.40 1.86 -17.45
CA MET A 1 12.91 2.45 -16.19
C MET A 1 14.07 2.50 -15.22
N PRO A 2 14.27 3.60 -14.52
CA PRO A 2 15.40 3.77 -13.60
C PRO A 2 15.25 2.91 -12.34
N TYR A 3 16.37 2.78 -11.63
CA TYR A 3 16.46 2.16 -10.32
C TYR A 3 16.99 3.19 -9.32
N PHE A 4 16.40 3.20 -8.14
CA PHE A 4 16.98 3.82 -6.96
C PHE A 4 17.87 2.76 -6.27
N ILE A 5 19.10 3.11 -5.92
CA ILE A 5 20.03 2.24 -5.20
C ILE A 5 20.02 2.68 -3.74
N ASN A 6 19.58 1.80 -2.85
CA ASN A 6 19.52 2.10 -1.43
C ASN A 6 20.91 1.99 -0.77
N LYS A 7 21.00 2.33 0.52
CA LYS A 7 22.26 2.28 1.28
C LYS A 7 22.91 0.88 1.36
N LYS A 8 22.13 -0.19 1.11
CA LYS A 8 22.63 -1.57 1.05
C LYS A 8 23.02 -2.01 -0.36
N LYS A 9 23.08 -1.07 -1.32
CA LYS A 9 23.34 -1.31 -2.74
C LYS A 9 22.27 -2.17 -3.44
N GLU A 10 21.06 -2.28 -2.88
CA GLU A 10 19.94 -2.99 -3.47
C GLU A 10 19.12 -2.04 -4.34
N ARG A 11 18.64 -2.53 -5.48
CA ARG A 11 17.92 -1.74 -6.50
C ARG A 11 16.41 -1.78 -6.26
N ILE A 12 15.80 -0.62 -6.21
CA ILE A 12 14.35 -0.40 -6.19
C ILE A 12 13.94 0.19 -7.52
N ARG A 13 13.17 -0.56 -8.31
CA ARG A 13 12.68 -0.11 -9.61
C ARG A 13 11.56 0.89 -9.44
N TYR A 14 11.62 2.00 -10.17
CA TYR A 14 10.57 3.00 -10.16
C TYR A 14 10.35 3.65 -11.52
N LYS A 15 9.25 4.39 -11.64
CA LYS A 15 8.98 5.33 -12.71
C LYS A 15 8.48 6.63 -12.11
N SER A 16 9.02 7.75 -12.56
CA SER A 16 8.59 9.08 -12.15
C SER A 16 8.16 9.93 -13.34
N ILE A 17 7.21 10.82 -13.11
CA ILE A 17 6.74 11.84 -14.05
C ILE A 17 6.93 13.18 -13.39
N LYS A 18 7.54 14.11 -14.12
CA LYS A 18 7.64 15.51 -13.72
C LYS A 18 6.28 16.20 -13.85
N GLY A 19 6.02 17.20 -13.01
CA GLY A 19 4.76 17.96 -13.02
C GLY A 19 4.71 19.00 -11.91
N LYS A 20 3.52 19.53 -11.66
CA LYS A 20 3.23 20.56 -10.64
C LYS A 20 2.45 19.97 -9.46
N GLY A 21 2.13 20.80 -8.45
CA GLY A 21 1.29 20.48 -7.31
C GLY A 21 1.88 19.42 -6.37
N PRO A 22 1.10 18.86 -5.44
CA PRO A 22 1.49 17.69 -4.67
C PRO A 22 1.71 16.52 -5.62
N GLY A 23 2.78 15.73 -5.35
CA GLY A 23 3.03 14.51 -6.13
C GLY A 23 2.08 13.40 -5.72
N ILE A 24 1.95 12.40 -6.57
CA ILE A 24 1.19 11.18 -6.28
C ILE A 24 2.17 10.02 -6.23
N ILE A 25 2.15 9.22 -5.16
CA ILE A 25 2.92 7.97 -5.08
C ILE A 25 1.95 6.80 -5.01
N PHE A 26 2.00 5.91 -6.00
CA PHE A 26 1.26 4.65 -5.98
C PHE A 26 2.08 3.56 -5.31
N ILE A 27 1.47 2.86 -4.33
CA ILE A 27 2.05 1.79 -3.54
C ILE A 27 1.25 0.52 -3.80
N HIS A 28 1.87 -0.47 -4.43
CA HIS A 28 1.21 -1.72 -4.80
C HIS A 28 0.90 -2.64 -3.60
N GLY A 29 0.06 -3.63 -3.81
CA GLY A 29 -0.28 -4.67 -2.85
C GLY A 29 0.74 -5.82 -2.80
N LEU A 30 0.51 -6.76 -1.88
CA LEU A 30 1.31 -7.98 -1.76
C LEU A 30 1.26 -8.77 -3.07
N ASN A 31 2.40 -9.34 -3.49
CA ASN A 31 2.53 -10.09 -4.75
C ASN A 31 2.04 -9.35 -6.00
N SER A 32 2.14 -8.03 -6.00
CA SER A 32 1.81 -7.16 -7.12
C SER A 32 3.03 -6.36 -7.53
N ASP A 33 2.88 -5.54 -8.56
CA ASP A 33 3.93 -4.68 -9.06
C ASP A 33 3.38 -3.30 -9.45
N MET A 34 4.23 -2.50 -10.06
CA MET A 34 3.86 -1.16 -10.51
C MET A 34 3.24 -1.11 -11.92
N SER A 35 2.93 -2.27 -12.57
CA SER A 35 2.40 -2.32 -13.95
C SER A 35 0.90 -2.59 -14.02
N GLY A 36 0.24 -2.82 -12.88
CA GLY A 36 -1.19 -3.11 -12.81
C GLY A 36 -2.09 -1.95 -13.26
N LYS A 37 -3.36 -2.26 -13.57
CA LYS A 37 -4.36 -1.30 -14.12
C LYS A 37 -4.49 -0.01 -13.30
N LYS A 38 -4.47 -0.10 -11.97
CA LYS A 38 -4.51 1.08 -11.07
C LYS A 38 -3.29 1.99 -11.28
N ALA A 39 -2.09 1.43 -11.26
CA ALA A 39 -0.85 2.18 -11.44
C ALA A 39 -0.81 2.90 -12.79
N LEU A 40 -1.23 2.21 -13.87
CA LEU A 40 -1.29 2.77 -15.22
C LEU A 40 -2.39 3.82 -15.38
N SER A 41 -3.55 3.62 -14.74
CA SER A 41 -4.62 4.63 -14.72
C SER A 41 -4.17 5.91 -14.03
N LEU A 42 -3.53 5.79 -12.87
CA LEU A 42 -2.98 6.92 -12.12
C LEU A 42 -1.86 7.64 -12.90
N GLU A 43 -1.03 6.89 -13.62
CA GLU A 43 -0.02 7.50 -14.49
C GLU A 43 -0.67 8.33 -15.61
N ARG A 44 -1.70 7.81 -16.29
CA ARG A 44 -2.44 8.54 -17.32
C ARG A 44 -3.13 9.78 -16.74
N PHE A 45 -3.78 9.65 -15.59
CA PHE A 45 -4.40 10.76 -14.88
C PHE A 45 -3.38 11.85 -14.55
N ALA A 46 -2.23 11.48 -13.99
CA ALA A 46 -1.18 12.43 -13.65
C ALA A 46 -0.62 13.16 -14.88
N ARG A 47 -0.40 12.45 -16.00
CA ARG A 47 0.03 13.07 -17.27
C ARG A 47 -0.98 14.08 -17.79
N LYS A 48 -2.26 13.67 -17.85
CA LYS A 48 -3.37 14.55 -18.32
C LYS A 48 -3.46 15.85 -17.50
N ASN A 49 -3.26 15.75 -16.18
CA ASN A 49 -3.36 16.88 -15.26
C ASN A 49 -2.01 17.56 -14.96
N LYS A 50 -0.93 17.21 -15.66
CA LYS A 50 0.43 17.76 -15.48
C LYS A 50 0.93 17.66 -14.03
N LEU A 51 0.57 16.57 -13.31
CA LEU A 51 0.94 16.33 -11.92
C LEU A 51 2.22 15.49 -11.83
N ARG A 52 2.96 15.67 -10.74
CA ARG A 52 4.05 14.75 -10.38
C ARG A 52 3.48 13.39 -10.00
N PHE A 53 4.10 12.33 -10.49
CA PHE A 53 3.67 10.96 -10.18
C PHE A 53 4.86 10.02 -10.04
N ILE A 54 4.79 9.11 -9.07
CA ILE A 54 5.75 8.04 -8.89
C ILE A 54 4.99 6.72 -8.68
N ARG A 55 5.46 5.67 -9.32
CA ARG A 55 5.14 4.28 -9.02
C ARG A 55 6.44 3.48 -8.91
N PHE A 56 6.50 2.56 -7.99
CA PHE A 56 7.71 1.79 -7.71
C PHE A 56 7.33 0.37 -7.29
N GLU A 57 8.31 -0.52 -7.27
CA GLU A 57 8.20 -1.88 -6.81
C GLU A 57 9.01 -2.04 -5.53
N CYS A 58 8.37 -2.48 -4.44
CA CYS A 58 9.09 -2.85 -3.23
C CYS A 58 10.08 -3.98 -3.52
N ARG A 59 11.20 -4.05 -2.81
CA ARG A 59 12.15 -5.17 -2.94
C ARG A 59 11.44 -6.51 -2.77
N GLY A 60 11.86 -7.51 -3.53
CA GLY A 60 11.21 -8.82 -3.61
C GLY A 60 9.92 -8.84 -4.44
N HIS A 61 9.59 -7.74 -5.14
CA HIS A 61 8.46 -7.64 -6.07
C HIS A 61 8.91 -7.13 -7.43
N GLY A 62 8.23 -7.57 -8.48
CA GLY A 62 8.46 -7.15 -9.86
C GLY A 62 9.91 -7.34 -10.29
N LYS A 63 10.59 -6.24 -10.64
CA LYS A 63 12.00 -6.23 -11.06
C LYS A 63 12.92 -5.51 -10.05
N SER A 64 12.45 -5.22 -8.85
CA SER A 64 13.30 -4.80 -7.74
C SER A 64 14.07 -5.99 -7.18
N ASP A 65 15.23 -5.73 -6.57
CA ASP A 65 16.13 -6.79 -6.10
C ASP A 65 15.54 -7.62 -4.95
N GLY A 66 16.10 -8.84 -4.81
CA GLY A 66 15.83 -9.79 -3.74
C GLY A 66 14.62 -10.68 -3.98
N LYS A 67 14.41 -11.65 -3.08
CA LYS A 67 13.26 -12.56 -3.11
C LYS A 67 12.23 -12.11 -2.10
N PHE A 68 10.94 -12.33 -2.38
CA PHE A 68 9.82 -11.94 -1.51
C PHE A 68 10.03 -12.36 -0.04
N GLU A 69 10.44 -13.60 0.18
CA GLU A 69 10.65 -14.16 1.52
C GLU A 69 11.79 -13.53 2.32
N ASP A 70 12.60 -12.69 1.69
CA ASP A 70 13.72 -12.02 2.37
C ASP A 70 13.32 -10.70 3.01
N PHE A 71 12.12 -10.20 2.73
CA PHE A 71 11.65 -8.91 3.19
C PHE A 71 10.47 -8.99 4.15
N THR A 72 10.23 -7.89 4.84
CA THR A 72 9.19 -7.71 5.85
C THR A 72 8.45 -6.39 5.64
N ILE A 73 7.43 -6.13 6.43
CA ILE A 73 6.70 -4.85 6.41
C ILE A 73 7.64 -3.66 6.70
N SER A 74 8.60 -3.83 7.63
CA SER A 74 9.60 -2.80 7.93
C SER A 74 10.51 -2.50 6.74
N ASP A 75 10.90 -3.53 5.98
CA ASP A 75 11.73 -3.35 4.79
C ASP A 75 10.97 -2.60 3.71
N TRP A 76 9.73 -2.97 3.40
CA TRP A 76 8.90 -2.30 2.40
C TRP A 76 8.46 -0.89 2.81
N LYS A 77 8.22 -0.66 4.12
CA LYS A 77 8.07 0.68 4.65
C LYS A 77 9.31 1.52 4.35
N LYS A 78 10.51 0.94 4.57
CA LYS A 78 11.76 1.63 4.28
C LYS A 78 11.90 1.94 2.80
N ASP A 79 11.56 1.03 1.90
CA ASP A 79 11.57 1.27 0.46
C ASP A 79 10.69 2.49 0.09
N LEU A 80 9.48 2.57 0.64
CA LEU A 80 8.60 3.72 0.44
C LEU A 80 9.20 5.02 1.01
N ILE A 81 9.81 4.96 2.19
CA ILE A 81 10.50 6.12 2.79
C ILE A 81 11.67 6.56 1.92
N ASP A 82 12.47 5.64 1.40
CA ASP A 82 13.59 5.93 0.51
C ASP A 82 13.09 6.62 -0.79
N ILE A 83 11.98 6.20 -1.36
CA ILE A 83 11.32 6.86 -2.51
C ILE A 83 10.83 8.27 -2.14
N ILE A 84 10.21 8.46 -0.97
CA ILE A 84 9.73 9.77 -0.51
C ILE A 84 10.90 10.73 -0.28
N ASP A 85 11.96 10.26 0.33
CA ASP A 85 13.08 11.13 0.74
C ASP A 85 14.03 11.46 -0.40
N ASN A 86 14.27 10.53 -1.35
CA ASN A 86 15.31 10.68 -2.37
C ASN A 86 14.77 10.95 -3.78
N ILE A 87 13.54 10.53 -4.10
CA ILE A 87 12.99 10.64 -5.46
C ILE A 87 11.85 11.67 -5.52
N ALA A 88 10.97 11.68 -4.53
CA ALA A 88 9.81 12.56 -4.54
C ALA A 88 10.16 14.00 -4.16
N LYS A 89 9.57 14.98 -4.84
CA LYS A 89 9.74 16.42 -4.56
C LYS A 89 8.48 17.00 -3.92
N GLY A 90 8.65 17.74 -2.83
CA GLY A 90 7.54 18.37 -2.09
C GLY A 90 6.62 17.39 -1.40
N GLN A 91 5.38 17.80 -1.14
CA GLN A 91 4.36 16.95 -0.51
C GLN A 91 3.77 15.94 -1.50
N GLN A 92 3.33 14.80 -0.97
CA GLN A 92 2.82 13.67 -1.74
C GLN A 92 1.41 13.26 -1.28
N ILE A 93 0.56 12.90 -2.21
CA ILE A 93 -0.64 12.10 -1.98
C ILE A 93 -0.23 10.64 -2.12
N LEU A 94 -0.35 9.87 -1.04
CA LEU A 94 -0.05 8.44 -1.09
C LEU A 94 -1.31 7.66 -1.46
N VAL A 95 -1.21 6.83 -2.49
CA VAL A 95 -2.29 5.94 -2.95
C VAL A 95 -1.85 4.50 -2.73
N GLY A 96 -2.34 3.88 -1.66
CA GLY A 96 -1.91 2.54 -1.23
C GLY A 96 -2.98 1.48 -1.47
N SER A 97 -2.63 0.42 -2.20
CA SER A 97 -3.53 -0.71 -2.47
C SER A 97 -3.23 -1.89 -1.56
N SER A 98 -4.24 -2.41 -0.85
CA SER A 98 -4.12 -3.60 0.02
C SER A 98 -2.96 -3.43 1.03
N MET A 99 -1.91 -4.27 1.00
CA MET A 99 -0.68 -4.09 1.77
C MET A 99 -0.08 -2.68 1.60
N GLY A 100 -0.12 -2.13 0.38
CA GLY A 100 0.34 -0.76 0.11
C GLY A 100 -0.41 0.29 0.94
N GLY A 101 -1.68 0.04 1.30
CA GLY A 101 -2.44 0.86 2.23
C GLY A 101 -1.87 0.81 3.65
N TRP A 102 -1.35 -0.32 4.10
CA TRP A 102 -0.64 -0.40 5.38
C TRP A 102 0.67 0.39 5.34
N LEU A 103 1.49 0.18 4.30
CA LEU A 103 2.73 0.93 4.11
C LEU A 103 2.48 2.45 4.04
N MET A 104 1.41 2.87 3.40
CA MET A 104 0.94 4.25 3.33
C MET A 104 0.77 4.88 4.71
N PHE A 105 0.06 4.22 5.62
CA PHE A 105 -0.11 4.71 7.00
C PHE A 105 1.20 4.76 7.77
N LEU A 106 2.05 3.73 7.62
CA LEU A 106 3.36 3.70 8.27
C LEU A 106 4.27 4.83 7.78
N ALA A 107 4.24 5.14 6.48
CA ALA A 107 4.98 6.25 5.90
C ALA A 107 4.43 7.61 6.34
N ALA A 108 3.10 7.77 6.40
CA ALA A 108 2.45 8.98 6.89
C ALA A 108 2.85 9.30 8.34
N LYS A 109 2.94 8.27 9.19
CA LYS A 109 3.44 8.40 10.57
C LYS A 109 4.91 8.81 10.62
N ALA A 110 5.74 8.26 9.72
CA ALA A 110 7.18 8.51 9.71
C ALA A 110 7.57 9.83 9.03
N ARG A 111 6.77 10.32 8.08
CA ARG A 111 7.05 11.53 7.28
C ARG A 111 5.82 12.46 7.17
N PRO A 112 5.18 12.86 8.29
CA PRO A 112 3.90 13.57 8.24
C PRO A 112 3.97 14.89 7.46
N ARG A 113 5.09 15.60 7.49
CA ARG A 113 5.26 16.88 6.76
C ARG A 113 5.37 16.70 5.25
N ARG A 114 5.73 15.48 4.79
CA ARG A 114 5.89 15.15 3.37
C ARG A 114 4.60 14.67 2.72
N ILE A 115 3.51 14.47 3.47
CA ILE A 115 2.28 13.86 2.96
C ILE A 115 1.15 14.88 2.96
N ALA A 116 0.54 15.14 1.81
CA ALA A 116 -0.60 16.03 1.63
C ALA A 116 -1.94 15.33 1.87
N GLY A 117 -2.03 14.03 1.59
CA GLY A 117 -3.25 13.25 1.75
C GLY A 117 -3.01 11.76 1.54
N LEU A 118 -4.00 10.96 1.93
CA LEU A 118 -3.96 9.49 1.86
C LEU A 118 -5.18 8.95 1.13
N ILE A 119 -4.96 7.98 0.24
CA ILE A 119 -6.04 7.22 -0.41
C ILE A 119 -5.75 5.73 -0.24
N GLY A 120 -6.57 5.05 0.54
CA GLY A 120 -6.49 3.61 0.76
C GLY A 120 -7.44 2.87 -0.19
N LEU A 121 -6.90 1.98 -1.02
CA LEU A 121 -7.66 1.16 -1.96
C LEU A 121 -7.71 -0.27 -1.42
N ALA A 122 -8.88 -0.71 -0.90
CA ALA A 122 -9.00 -1.97 -0.18
C ALA A 122 -7.84 -2.14 0.83
N ALA A 123 -7.56 -1.08 1.59
CA ALA A 123 -6.39 -1.00 2.47
C ALA A 123 -6.45 -2.08 3.56
N ALA A 124 -5.33 -2.78 3.77
CA ALA A 124 -5.23 -3.92 4.67
C ALA A 124 -4.20 -3.68 5.79
N PRO A 125 -4.36 -2.65 6.65
CA PRO A 125 -3.45 -2.52 7.78
C PRO A 125 -3.62 -3.69 8.74
N ASP A 126 -2.51 -4.10 9.37
CA ASP A 126 -2.47 -5.10 10.43
C ASP A 126 -3.04 -6.49 10.05
N TYR A 127 -3.18 -6.80 8.75
CA TYR A 127 -3.78 -8.05 8.29
C TYR A 127 -3.05 -9.32 8.78
N ILE A 128 -1.84 -9.16 9.31
CA ILE A 128 -0.93 -10.26 9.63
C ILE A 128 -1.52 -11.23 10.68
N ASP A 129 -2.25 -10.71 11.67
CA ASP A 129 -2.87 -11.58 12.68
C ASP A 129 -4.05 -12.37 12.11
N GLY A 130 -4.87 -11.74 11.28
CA GLY A 130 -5.95 -12.40 10.56
C GLY A 130 -5.42 -13.48 9.63
N PHE A 131 -4.35 -13.17 8.90
CA PHE A 131 -3.64 -14.14 8.07
C PHE A 131 -3.14 -15.31 8.88
N TYR A 132 -2.39 -15.09 9.98
CA TYR A 132 -1.85 -16.16 10.81
C TYR A 132 -2.96 -16.99 11.48
N LYS A 133 -4.04 -16.35 11.94
CA LYS A 133 -5.20 -17.04 12.55
C LYS A 133 -5.86 -18.01 11.57
N LYS A 134 -5.98 -17.63 10.31
CA LYS A 134 -6.61 -18.44 9.24
C LYS A 134 -5.71 -19.56 8.70
N LEU A 135 -4.42 -19.60 9.02
CA LEU A 135 -3.55 -20.70 8.60
C LEU A 135 -4.02 -22.03 9.18
N PRO A 136 -4.03 -23.12 8.37
CA PRO A 136 -4.27 -24.47 8.85
C PRO A 136 -3.31 -24.86 9.99
N LEU A 137 -3.74 -25.69 10.93
CA LEU A 137 -2.93 -26.11 12.07
C LEU A 137 -1.57 -26.69 11.63
N LYS A 138 -1.57 -27.55 10.61
CA LYS A 138 -0.35 -28.12 10.00
C LYS A 138 0.64 -27.03 9.57
N LYS A 139 0.16 -25.93 8.94
CA LYS A 139 1.00 -24.79 8.52
C LYS A 139 1.54 -23.98 9.71
N LYS A 140 0.75 -23.83 10.76
CA LYS A 140 1.21 -23.20 12.02
C LYS A 140 2.32 -24.02 12.68
N GLN A 141 2.17 -25.34 12.73
CA GLN A 141 3.20 -26.27 13.25
C GLN A 141 4.46 -26.23 12.39
N GLU A 142 4.32 -26.27 11.04
CA GLU A 142 5.42 -26.14 10.09
C GLU A 142 6.17 -24.80 10.31
N MET A 143 5.45 -23.68 10.43
CA MET A 143 6.04 -22.36 10.73
C MET A 143 6.78 -22.35 12.07
N LYS A 144 6.22 -22.99 13.11
CA LYS A 144 6.87 -23.10 14.43
C LYS A 144 8.16 -23.92 14.36
N LYS A 145 8.15 -25.06 13.65
CA LYS A 145 9.28 -26.01 13.56
C LYS A 145 10.36 -25.53 12.59
N LYS A 146 9.98 -25.11 11.39
CA LYS A 146 10.93 -24.77 10.28
C LYS A 146 11.18 -23.29 10.12
N GLY A 147 10.38 -22.41 10.74
CA GLY A 147 10.47 -20.95 10.57
C GLY A 147 9.99 -20.43 9.21
N ILE A 148 9.52 -21.30 8.32
CA ILE A 148 9.09 -20.99 6.95
C ILE A 148 7.97 -21.92 6.50
N ILE A 149 7.03 -21.41 5.72
CA ILE A 149 5.96 -22.18 5.07
C ILE A 149 5.83 -21.79 3.60
N LYS A 150 5.42 -22.74 2.76
CA LYS A 150 4.88 -22.46 1.44
C LYS A 150 3.40 -22.12 1.57
N TYR A 151 3.01 -20.96 1.06
CA TYR A 151 1.63 -20.49 1.05
C TYR A 151 1.18 -20.23 -0.38
N SER A 152 0.00 -20.70 -0.74
CA SER A 152 -0.57 -20.50 -2.08
C SER A 152 -1.89 -19.76 -1.94
N SER A 153 -2.07 -18.74 -2.77
CA SER A 153 -3.29 -17.94 -2.83
C SER A 153 -3.43 -17.32 -4.23
N TYR A 154 -4.63 -17.34 -4.78
CA TYR A 154 -4.95 -16.75 -6.09
C TYR A 154 -4.02 -17.19 -7.23
N GLY A 155 -3.63 -18.49 -7.26
CA GLY A 155 -2.76 -19.05 -8.29
C GLY A 155 -1.26 -18.77 -8.10
N PHE A 156 -0.87 -18.05 -7.05
CA PHE A 156 0.52 -17.79 -6.72
C PHE A 156 0.98 -18.60 -5.52
N SER A 157 2.22 -19.08 -5.55
CA SER A 157 2.88 -19.72 -4.41
C SER A 157 4.09 -18.92 -4.00
N TYR A 158 4.26 -18.69 -2.71
CA TYR A 158 5.38 -17.96 -2.15
C TYR A 158 5.76 -18.49 -0.77
N LEU A 159 6.98 -18.24 -0.38
CA LEU A 159 7.50 -18.63 0.92
C LEU A 159 7.24 -17.51 1.94
N ILE A 160 6.71 -17.87 3.11
CA ILE A 160 6.51 -16.95 4.22
C ILE A 160 7.41 -17.37 5.37
N LYS A 161 8.37 -16.53 5.73
CA LYS A 161 9.25 -16.74 6.89
C LYS A 161 8.61 -16.20 8.17
N LYS A 162 8.88 -16.82 9.30
CA LYS A 162 8.40 -16.40 10.63
C LYS A 162 8.72 -14.93 10.92
N LYS A 163 9.87 -14.42 10.44
CA LYS A 163 10.24 -13.00 10.58
C LYS A 163 9.19 -12.03 10.02
N TYR A 164 8.51 -12.41 8.92
CA TYR A 164 7.45 -11.59 8.32
C TYR A 164 6.26 -11.42 9.28
N ILE A 165 5.85 -12.50 9.95
CA ILE A 165 4.75 -12.47 10.94
C ILE A 165 5.16 -11.63 12.17
N VAL A 166 6.37 -11.86 12.68
CA VAL A 166 6.89 -11.14 13.86
C VAL A 166 7.03 -9.64 13.58
N ASP A 167 7.59 -9.29 12.43
CA ASP A 167 7.78 -7.90 12.03
C ASP A 167 6.45 -7.19 11.75
N GLY A 168 5.51 -7.86 11.05
CA GLY A 168 4.18 -7.29 10.83
C GLY A 168 3.46 -6.96 12.14
N ARG A 169 3.58 -7.82 13.16
CA ARG A 169 3.01 -7.55 14.49
C ARG A 169 3.62 -6.33 15.18
N LYS A 170 4.92 -6.04 14.95
CA LYS A 170 5.58 -4.84 15.48
C LYS A 170 5.14 -3.56 14.75
N ASN A 171 4.69 -3.68 13.50
CA ASN A 171 4.27 -2.57 12.66
C ASN A 171 2.75 -2.28 12.70
N LYS A 172 2.02 -2.80 13.68
CA LYS A 172 0.59 -2.52 13.82
C LYS A 172 0.30 -1.05 14.01
N ILE A 173 -0.75 -0.59 13.36
CA ILE A 173 -1.22 0.80 13.43
C ILE A 173 -2.60 0.93 14.09
N LEU A 174 -3.42 -0.12 14.06
CA LEU A 174 -4.79 -0.11 14.61
C LEU A 174 -4.85 -0.46 16.09
N ASN A 175 -3.73 -0.77 16.74
CA ASN A 175 -3.63 -1.01 18.18
C ASN A 175 -3.58 0.26 19.01
N LYS A 176 -3.31 1.42 18.41
CA LYS A 176 -3.25 2.74 19.04
C LYS A 176 -3.95 3.76 18.15
N GLU A 177 -4.36 4.87 18.74
CA GLU A 177 -4.88 5.99 17.98
C GLU A 177 -3.80 6.63 17.10
N PHE A 178 -4.21 7.05 15.91
CA PHE A 178 -3.36 7.72 14.93
C PHE A 178 -3.95 9.10 14.63
N LYS A 179 -3.26 10.17 15.01
CA LYS A 179 -3.67 11.55 14.69
C LYS A 179 -3.33 11.87 13.25
N TRP A 180 -4.33 12.22 12.45
CA TRP A 180 -4.17 12.58 11.05
C TRP A 180 -5.11 13.73 10.66
N ASN A 181 -4.56 14.92 10.48
CA ASN A 181 -5.34 16.15 10.22
C ASN A 181 -5.36 16.59 8.75
N ARG A 182 -5.08 15.68 7.83
CA ARG A 182 -5.14 15.90 6.39
C ARG A 182 -6.13 14.94 5.74
N PRO A 183 -6.54 15.16 4.47
CA PRO A 183 -7.49 14.27 3.82
C PRO A 183 -7.09 12.80 3.86
N LEU A 184 -8.03 11.94 4.22
CA LEU A 184 -7.96 10.49 4.11
C LEU A 184 -9.22 10.00 3.41
N ILE A 185 -9.05 9.28 2.31
CA ILE A 185 -10.15 8.64 1.60
C ILE A 185 -9.88 7.13 1.55
N LEU A 186 -10.82 6.34 2.05
CA LEU A 186 -10.78 4.88 1.98
C LEU A 186 -11.80 4.43 0.94
N ILE A 187 -11.36 3.65 -0.05
CA ILE A 187 -12.22 3.10 -1.11
C ILE A 187 -12.25 1.59 -0.96
N GLN A 188 -13.46 1.03 -0.82
CA GLN A 188 -13.66 -0.39 -0.53
C GLN A 188 -14.76 -0.96 -1.41
N GLY A 189 -14.49 -2.12 -2.02
CA GLY A 189 -15.49 -2.90 -2.75
C GLY A 189 -16.33 -3.75 -1.78
N LEU A 190 -17.66 -3.78 -1.97
CA LEU A 190 -18.53 -4.63 -1.15
C LEU A 190 -18.46 -6.12 -1.54
N LYS A 191 -17.91 -6.45 -2.72
CA LYS A 191 -17.63 -7.81 -3.17
C LYS A 191 -16.19 -8.26 -2.87
N ASP A 192 -15.47 -7.50 -2.02
CA ASP A 192 -14.11 -7.86 -1.60
C ASP A 192 -14.15 -9.01 -0.60
N ASN A 193 -13.63 -10.17 -1.00
CA ASN A 193 -13.52 -11.38 -0.17
C ASN A 193 -12.12 -11.56 0.44
N VAL A 194 -11.20 -10.62 0.21
CA VAL A 194 -9.82 -10.62 0.74
C VAL A 194 -9.71 -9.70 1.95
N VAL A 195 -10.11 -8.43 1.76
CA VAL A 195 -10.23 -7.42 2.79
C VAL A 195 -11.71 -7.11 2.97
N THR A 196 -12.27 -7.54 4.09
CA THR A 196 -13.71 -7.44 4.33
C THR A 196 -14.19 -5.99 4.38
N PRO A 197 -15.43 -5.69 3.94
CA PRO A 197 -15.94 -4.32 3.85
C PRO A 197 -16.04 -3.55 5.16
N ASP A 198 -15.88 -4.20 6.31
CA ASP A 198 -15.85 -3.58 7.65
C ASP A 198 -14.47 -3.00 8.02
N VAL A 199 -13.41 -3.32 7.27
CA VAL A 199 -12.05 -2.86 7.56
C VAL A 199 -11.91 -1.33 7.49
N PRO A 200 -12.47 -0.60 6.51
CA PRO A 200 -12.44 0.86 6.49
C PRO A 200 -13.01 1.50 7.76
N GLU A 201 -14.11 0.98 8.29
CA GLU A 201 -14.69 1.46 9.54
C GLU A 201 -13.74 1.23 10.73
N LYS A 202 -13.12 0.04 10.82
CA LYS A 202 -12.10 -0.25 11.85
C LYS A 202 -10.91 0.72 11.77
N ILE A 203 -10.50 1.10 10.57
CA ILE A 203 -9.44 2.10 10.35
C ILE A 203 -9.90 3.45 10.88
N VAL A 204 -11.08 3.93 10.47
CA VAL A 204 -11.60 5.25 10.85
C VAL A 204 -11.77 5.37 12.36
N LYS A 205 -12.24 4.33 13.04
CA LYS A 205 -12.35 4.30 14.52
C LYS A 205 -11.02 4.54 15.25
N LYS A 206 -9.88 4.30 14.58
CA LYS A 206 -8.53 4.47 15.15
C LYS A 206 -7.84 5.75 14.71
N ILE A 207 -8.37 6.42 13.69
CA ILE A 207 -7.76 7.65 13.17
C ILE A 207 -8.51 8.87 13.72
N LYS A 208 -7.80 9.72 14.44
CA LYS A 208 -8.30 11.02 14.89
C LYS A 208 -8.01 12.08 13.83
N GLY A 209 -9.04 12.55 13.17
CA GLY A 209 -8.97 13.59 12.13
C GLY A 209 -10.36 14.01 11.67
N LYS A 210 -10.46 15.18 11.02
CA LYS A 210 -11.75 15.74 10.57
C LYS A 210 -12.06 15.46 9.09
N GLN A 211 -11.05 15.19 8.26
CA GLN A 211 -11.20 15.06 6.82
C GLN A 211 -11.07 13.59 6.40
N ILE A 212 -11.97 12.75 6.91
CA ILE A 212 -11.94 11.30 6.65
C ILE A 212 -13.20 10.90 5.92
N GLN A 213 -13.07 10.18 4.81
CA GLN A 213 -14.18 9.68 4.01
C GLN A 213 -14.01 8.19 3.73
N ILE A 214 -15.13 7.46 3.70
CA ILE A 214 -15.23 6.08 3.22
C ILE A 214 -16.10 6.09 1.97
N LYS A 215 -15.64 5.47 0.89
CA LYS A 215 -16.40 5.21 -0.33
C LYS A 215 -16.60 3.71 -0.50
N LEU A 216 -17.83 3.24 -0.33
CA LEU A 216 -18.21 1.84 -0.51
C LEU A 216 -18.75 1.64 -1.93
N LEU A 217 -18.16 0.72 -2.69
CA LEU A 217 -18.50 0.44 -4.07
C LEU A 217 -19.22 -0.90 -4.19
N LYS A 218 -20.54 -0.88 -4.40
CA LYS A 218 -21.44 -2.05 -4.34
C LYS A 218 -20.97 -3.23 -5.20
N ASN A 219 -20.50 -2.96 -6.41
CA ASN A 219 -20.20 -4.00 -7.40
C ASN A 219 -18.70 -4.28 -7.57
N SER A 220 -17.86 -3.70 -6.72
CA SER A 220 -16.40 -3.79 -6.84
C SER A 220 -15.82 -4.87 -5.95
N ASP A 221 -14.79 -5.55 -6.45
CA ASP A 221 -14.01 -6.57 -5.76
C ASP A 221 -12.73 -5.98 -5.12
N HIS A 222 -11.86 -6.86 -4.59
CA HIS A 222 -10.57 -6.47 -4.00
C HIS A 222 -9.67 -5.69 -4.97
N ARG A 223 -9.78 -5.96 -6.26
CA ARG A 223 -8.89 -5.36 -7.26
C ARG A 223 -9.16 -3.89 -7.49
N LEU A 224 -10.42 -3.43 -7.33
CA LEU A 224 -10.82 -2.04 -7.60
C LEU A 224 -10.24 -1.54 -8.94
N SER A 225 -10.50 -2.26 -10.03
CA SER A 225 -9.78 -2.06 -11.29
C SER A 225 -10.66 -2.07 -12.54
N ASN A 226 -11.99 -2.07 -12.40
CA ASN A 226 -12.89 -1.76 -13.52
C ASN A 226 -12.88 -0.25 -13.82
N LEU A 227 -13.46 0.18 -14.92
CA LEU A 227 -13.44 1.58 -15.36
C LEU A 227 -14.09 2.53 -14.36
N PHE A 228 -15.17 2.10 -13.71
CA PHE A 228 -15.87 2.88 -12.69
C PHE A 228 -14.98 3.08 -11.46
N ASP A 229 -14.35 2.00 -10.97
CA ASP A 229 -13.43 2.06 -9.83
C ASP A 229 -12.29 3.04 -10.10
N LEU A 230 -11.67 2.92 -11.28
CA LEU A 230 -10.55 3.78 -11.68
C LEU A 230 -10.94 5.25 -11.77
N LYS A 231 -12.18 5.53 -12.22
CA LYS A 231 -12.72 6.89 -12.22
C LYS A 231 -12.86 7.42 -10.79
N ILE A 232 -13.48 6.67 -9.89
CA ILE A 232 -13.66 7.05 -8.47
C ILE A 232 -12.31 7.31 -7.79
N ILE A 233 -11.28 6.51 -8.09
CA ILE A 233 -9.92 6.70 -7.57
C ILE A 233 -9.35 8.04 -8.06
N ASN A 234 -9.44 8.33 -9.35
CA ASN A 234 -8.94 9.57 -9.94
C ASN A 234 -9.68 10.81 -9.41
N ASP A 235 -11.00 10.74 -9.29
CA ASP A 235 -11.84 11.81 -8.74
C ASP A 235 -11.49 12.07 -7.26
N SER A 236 -11.13 11.03 -6.50
CA SER A 236 -10.69 11.15 -5.11
C SER A 236 -9.34 11.86 -4.98
N ILE A 237 -8.41 11.65 -5.92
CA ILE A 237 -7.16 12.42 -5.97
C ILE A 237 -7.47 13.89 -6.30
N GLN A 238 -8.32 14.12 -7.28
CA GLN A 238 -8.70 15.48 -7.68
C GLN A 238 -9.34 16.27 -6.53
N SER A 239 -10.17 15.61 -5.69
CA SER A 239 -10.77 16.26 -4.51
C SER A 239 -9.73 16.68 -3.48
N ILE A 240 -8.66 15.88 -3.27
CA ILE A 240 -7.56 16.24 -2.35
C ILE A 240 -6.71 17.40 -2.89
N ILE A 241 -6.54 17.48 -4.22
CA ILE A 241 -5.72 18.54 -4.85
C ILE A 241 -6.43 19.90 -4.83
N LYS A 242 -7.78 19.91 -4.89
CA LYS A 242 -8.59 21.14 -4.92
C LYS A 242 -8.81 21.77 -3.53
N ASN A 243 -8.65 20.99 -2.47
CA ASN A 243 -8.69 21.45 -1.07
C ASN A 243 -7.30 21.89 -0.60
#